data_7691cf529a0531337b4f5bb9d385160b
#
_entry.id   7691cf529a0531337b4f5bb9d385160b
#
_cell.length_a   1.000
_cell.length_b   1.000
_cell.length_c   1.000
_cell.angle_alpha   90.00
_cell.angle_beta   90.00
_cell.angle_gamma   90.00
#
_symmetry.space_group_name_H-M   'P 1'
#
loop_
_entity.id
_entity.type
_entity.pdbx_description
1 polymer ?
#
loop_
_entity_poly.entity_id
_entity_poly.type
_entity_poly.pdbx_seq_one_letter_code
_entity_poly.pdbx_strand_id
1 'polypeptide(L)'
;MNYKLRREKLLEMLPEYSITVMYSGVAPYSIGDEKYPFKVDRSFYYFTGIERENLYLVLIKLSAAKSSEMLFIEPFDEKMAKWVGGKIKEDEAREISSIEDIRYVQSLQDDIFYYIHRLGQANSFTLCGNLDKEEISQKNVVSQLFTDFVKADPSLKVKNIFKEIFILRSQKDQEEIEVIRKAIAVTKEGIETMMANSRENIYENELEAYFDFTLKCKQCDHAFTTICATGKNATILHYSQNNQYAKSNDLVLCDLGAAYQLYSSDITRTFPVNGRFTERQKQIYDIVLRANKLVRQMAKPGLTLAQLNNAVIDFYQKELSAIGLLDNVKSVRDYYWHGVSHMLGLETHDISISGYPLTKGCVITNEPGLYLEQEGIGIRIEDDLLITDDGCEELSSDIIKEIDDIEEFMNRYK
;
A
#
# COMPACT_ATOMS: atom_id res chain seq x y z
N MET A 1 16.74 7.78 1.24
CA MET A 1 16.50 6.74 0.21
C MET A 1 17.37 6.98 -1.02
N ASN A 2 17.92 5.93 -1.63
CA ASN A 2 18.80 6.07 -2.79
C ASN A 2 18.04 5.92 -4.12
N TYR A 3 17.37 6.99 -4.55
CA TYR A 3 16.58 7.00 -5.79
C TYR A 3 17.43 6.78 -7.05
N LYS A 4 18.67 7.27 -7.05
CA LYS A 4 19.62 7.04 -8.16
C LYS A 4 19.91 5.55 -8.36
N LEU A 5 20.25 4.83 -7.29
CA LEU A 5 20.50 3.39 -7.36
C LEU A 5 19.27 2.60 -7.87
N ARG A 6 18.06 3.01 -7.51
CA ARG A 6 16.81 2.39 -8.01
C ARG A 6 16.66 2.56 -9.52
N ARG A 7 16.96 3.76 -10.05
CA ARG A 7 16.97 4.00 -11.51
C ARG A 7 18.06 3.22 -12.23
N GLU A 8 19.26 3.13 -11.65
CA GLU A 8 20.36 2.31 -12.19
C GLU A 8 19.95 0.82 -12.30
N LYS A 9 19.37 0.26 -11.23
CA LYS A 9 18.84 -1.12 -11.25
C LYS A 9 17.73 -1.32 -12.29
N LEU A 10 16.83 -0.34 -12.46
CA LEU A 10 15.82 -0.43 -13.51
C LEU A 10 16.47 -0.43 -14.89
N LEU A 11 17.41 0.48 -15.13
CA LEU A 11 18.14 0.55 -16.40
C LEU A 11 18.86 -0.75 -16.75
N GLU A 12 19.39 -1.47 -15.77
CA GLU A 12 20.02 -2.80 -16.01
C GLU A 12 19.01 -3.81 -16.60
N MET A 13 17.74 -3.76 -16.17
CA MET A 13 16.68 -4.68 -16.60
C MET A 13 16.03 -4.31 -17.94
N LEU A 14 16.24 -3.08 -18.42
CA LEU A 14 15.65 -2.58 -19.65
C LEU A 14 16.45 -2.99 -20.89
N PRO A 15 15.81 -3.13 -22.07
CA PRO A 15 16.52 -3.38 -23.31
C PRO A 15 17.40 -2.20 -23.71
N GLU A 16 18.45 -2.46 -24.49
CA GLU A 16 19.18 -1.40 -25.19
C GLU A 16 18.28 -0.70 -26.20
N TYR A 17 18.59 0.54 -26.53
CA TYR A 17 17.75 1.43 -27.33
C TYR A 17 16.33 1.51 -26.79
N SER A 18 16.21 1.87 -25.52
CA SER A 18 14.91 2.10 -24.89
C SER A 18 14.78 3.50 -24.29
N ILE A 19 13.54 3.99 -24.29
CA ILE A 19 13.13 5.22 -23.64
C ILE A 19 12.00 4.87 -22.67
N THR A 20 12.26 5.07 -21.38
CA THR A 20 11.27 4.85 -20.33
C THR A 20 10.67 6.17 -19.92
N VAL A 21 9.35 6.23 -19.83
CA VAL A 21 8.62 7.42 -19.36
C VAL A 21 7.75 7.02 -18.16
N MET A 22 7.84 7.83 -17.09
CA MET A 22 6.96 7.75 -15.93
C MET A 22 6.36 9.13 -15.64
N TYR A 23 5.12 9.17 -15.22
CA TYR A 23 4.36 10.39 -14.95
C TYR A 23 3.91 10.46 -13.51
N SER A 24 4.07 11.62 -12.86
CA SER A 24 3.70 11.79 -11.45
C SER A 24 2.19 11.83 -11.19
N GLY A 25 1.40 12.16 -12.21
CA GLY A 25 -0.04 12.38 -12.09
C GLY A 25 -0.42 13.84 -11.84
N VAL A 26 -1.72 14.07 -11.76
CA VAL A 26 -2.35 15.35 -11.37
C VAL A 26 -3.54 15.06 -10.46
N ALA A 27 -3.83 15.96 -9.52
CA ALA A 27 -5.02 15.84 -8.69
C ALA A 27 -6.30 16.01 -9.53
N PRO A 28 -7.28 15.12 -9.43
CA PRO A 28 -8.57 15.29 -10.10
C PRO A 28 -9.36 16.43 -9.45
N TYR A 29 -10.24 17.05 -10.25
CA TYR A 29 -11.21 17.99 -9.70
C TYR A 29 -12.28 17.28 -8.87
N SER A 30 -12.68 17.89 -7.77
CA SER A 30 -13.75 17.43 -6.88
C SER A 30 -15.06 18.14 -7.22
N ILE A 31 -15.24 19.40 -6.81
CA ILE A 31 -16.42 20.20 -7.09
C ILE A 31 -15.97 21.60 -7.53
N GLY A 32 -16.50 22.09 -8.66
CA GLY A 32 -16.16 23.41 -9.19
C GLY A 32 -14.68 23.53 -9.55
N ASP A 33 -13.96 24.43 -8.90
CA ASP A 33 -12.53 24.67 -9.04
C ASP A 33 -11.67 24.01 -7.96
N GLU A 34 -12.30 23.30 -7.02
CA GLU A 34 -11.62 22.56 -5.96
C GLU A 34 -11.08 21.23 -6.46
N LYS A 35 -9.88 20.88 -6.03
CA LYS A 35 -9.27 19.59 -6.33
C LYS A 35 -9.24 18.68 -5.10
N TYR A 36 -9.28 17.37 -5.35
CA TYR A 36 -8.89 16.39 -4.31
C TYR A 36 -7.43 16.59 -3.93
N PRO A 37 -7.00 16.16 -2.73
CA PRO A 37 -5.58 16.10 -2.38
C PRO A 37 -4.79 15.32 -3.43
N PHE A 38 -3.65 15.87 -3.83
CA PHE A 38 -2.79 15.20 -4.80
C PHE A 38 -2.20 13.93 -4.20
N LYS A 39 -2.24 12.86 -4.99
CA LYS A 39 -1.56 11.59 -4.68
C LYS A 39 -0.64 11.26 -5.85
N VAL A 40 0.66 11.32 -5.61
CA VAL A 40 1.68 11.00 -6.62
C VAL A 40 1.61 9.53 -7.05
N ASP A 41 1.87 9.25 -8.34
CA ASP A 41 2.08 7.87 -8.80
C ASP A 41 3.23 7.24 -8.01
N ARG A 42 2.97 6.08 -7.41
CA ARG A 42 3.91 5.45 -6.49
C ARG A 42 5.18 4.94 -7.18
N SER A 43 5.10 4.55 -8.45
CA SER A 43 6.28 4.16 -9.21
C SER A 43 7.14 5.36 -9.59
N PHE A 44 6.52 6.49 -9.99
CA PHE A 44 7.25 7.74 -10.18
C PHE A 44 7.97 8.17 -8.89
N TYR A 45 7.26 8.17 -7.75
CA TYR A 45 7.85 8.51 -6.46
C TYR A 45 9.01 7.56 -6.09
N TYR A 46 8.84 6.26 -6.30
CA TYR A 46 9.86 5.25 -6.02
C TYR A 46 11.19 5.53 -6.70
N PHE A 47 11.15 6.11 -7.90
CA PHE A 47 12.35 6.41 -8.70
C PHE A 47 12.83 7.86 -8.57
N THR A 48 12.05 8.78 -8.00
CA THR A 48 12.40 10.21 -7.94
C THR A 48 12.42 10.81 -6.54
N GLY A 49 11.61 10.30 -5.62
CA GLY A 49 11.38 10.88 -4.30
C GLY A 49 10.53 12.15 -4.32
N ILE A 50 10.00 12.55 -5.47
CA ILE A 50 9.29 13.82 -5.63
C ILE A 50 7.78 13.60 -5.59
N GLU A 51 7.11 14.35 -4.72
CA GLU A 51 5.65 14.39 -4.59
C GLU A 51 5.12 15.74 -5.09
N ARG A 52 5.07 15.88 -6.42
CA ARG A 52 4.55 17.08 -7.12
C ARG A 52 3.79 16.66 -8.38
N GLU A 53 2.77 17.47 -8.74
CA GLU A 53 1.94 17.25 -9.92
C GLU A 53 2.69 17.52 -11.24
N ASN A 54 2.29 16.81 -12.28
CA ASN A 54 2.61 17.06 -13.69
C ASN A 54 4.12 17.03 -14.00
N LEU A 55 4.83 16.05 -13.46
CA LEU A 55 6.24 15.81 -13.74
C LEU A 55 6.42 14.51 -14.53
N TYR A 56 7.49 14.47 -15.36
CA TYR A 56 7.84 13.26 -16.09
C TYR A 56 9.30 12.89 -15.83
N LEU A 57 9.53 11.64 -15.48
CA LEU A 57 10.85 11.02 -15.48
C LEU A 57 11.07 10.33 -16.82
N VAL A 58 12.17 10.66 -17.49
CA VAL A 58 12.58 10.00 -18.73
C VAL A 58 13.95 9.37 -18.54
N LEU A 59 14.03 8.06 -18.75
CA LEU A 59 15.28 7.29 -18.72
C LEU A 59 15.57 6.78 -20.12
N ILE A 60 16.79 6.98 -20.61
CA ILE A 60 17.23 6.53 -21.93
C ILE A 60 18.37 5.56 -21.76
N LYS A 61 18.24 4.37 -22.32
CA LYS A 61 19.30 3.38 -22.42
C LYS A 61 19.70 3.13 -23.86
N LEU A 62 20.92 3.52 -24.22
CA LEU A 62 21.48 3.26 -25.55
C LEU A 62 22.27 1.95 -25.61
N SER A 63 23.01 1.64 -24.53
CA SER A 63 23.75 0.39 -24.37
C SER A 63 23.93 0.11 -22.89
N ALA A 64 24.53 -1.02 -22.54
CA ALA A 64 24.88 -1.35 -21.16
C ALA A 64 25.75 -0.28 -20.48
N ALA A 65 26.61 0.41 -21.24
CA ALA A 65 27.53 1.43 -20.73
C ALA A 65 27.06 2.88 -20.94
N LYS A 66 25.94 3.10 -21.64
CA LYS A 66 25.50 4.45 -22.00
C LYS A 66 24.01 4.63 -21.76
N SER A 67 23.72 5.37 -20.71
CA SER A 67 22.37 5.79 -20.34
C SER A 67 22.34 7.28 -19.98
N SER A 68 21.15 7.87 -19.99
CA SER A 68 20.89 9.21 -19.48
C SER A 68 19.52 9.27 -18.81
N GLU A 69 19.37 10.22 -17.90
CA GLU A 69 18.15 10.44 -17.15
C GLU A 69 17.81 11.93 -17.17
N MET A 70 16.53 12.24 -17.28
CA MET A 70 15.98 13.59 -17.33
C MET A 70 14.73 13.66 -16.51
N LEU A 71 14.54 14.77 -15.81
CA LEU A 71 13.30 15.08 -15.13
C LEU A 71 12.67 16.32 -15.74
N PHE A 72 11.43 16.19 -16.19
CA PHE A 72 10.66 17.29 -16.75
C PHE A 72 9.73 17.85 -15.68
N ILE A 73 9.85 19.16 -15.44
CA ILE A 73 9.08 19.90 -14.43
C ILE A 73 8.26 21.01 -15.08
N GLU A 74 7.24 21.51 -14.39
CA GLU A 74 6.53 22.71 -14.83
C GLU A 74 7.34 23.98 -14.52
N PRO A 75 7.28 25.01 -15.39
CA PRO A 75 7.91 26.30 -15.10
C PRO A 75 7.38 26.91 -13.80
N PHE A 76 8.26 27.51 -13.02
CA PHE A 76 7.87 28.22 -11.81
C PHE A 76 7.21 29.56 -12.17
N ASP A 77 5.99 29.79 -11.66
CA ASP A 77 5.24 31.04 -11.84
C ASP A 77 5.09 31.74 -10.49
N GLU A 78 5.75 32.91 -10.34
CA GLU A 78 5.73 33.69 -9.09
C GLU A 78 4.33 34.21 -8.71
N LYS A 79 3.48 34.49 -9.69
CA LYS A 79 2.12 34.96 -9.44
C LYS A 79 1.25 33.83 -8.91
N MET A 80 1.29 32.68 -9.58
CA MET A 80 0.55 31.49 -9.16
C MET A 80 1.05 30.95 -7.84
N ALA A 81 2.36 31.06 -7.54
CA ALA A 81 2.92 30.66 -6.25
C ALA A 81 2.31 31.40 -5.05
N LYS A 82 1.82 32.63 -5.24
CA LYS A 82 1.12 33.40 -4.19
C LYS A 82 -0.32 32.93 -3.96
N TRP A 83 -0.91 32.20 -4.89
CA TRP A 83 -2.30 31.72 -4.81
C TRP A 83 -2.40 30.28 -4.32
N VAL A 84 -1.58 29.40 -4.88
CA VAL A 84 -1.73 27.94 -4.69
C VAL A 84 -0.44 27.24 -4.23
N GLY A 85 0.57 28.01 -3.86
CA GLY A 85 1.92 27.49 -3.60
C GLY A 85 2.75 27.38 -4.88
N GLY A 86 4.07 27.33 -4.71
CA GLY A 86 5.01 27.26 -5.81
C GLY A 86 5.14 25.84 -6.41
N LYS A 87 5.36 25.78 -7.73
CA LYS A 87 5.87 24.57 -8.37
C LYS A 87 7.30 24.29 -7.90
N ILE A 88 7.74 23.03 -7.98
CA ILE A 88 9.12 22.66 -7.65
C ILE A 88 10.11 23.42 -8.52
N LYS A 89 11.20 23.88 -7.92
CA LYS A 89 12.29 24.54 -8.65
C LYS A 89 13.34 23.50 -9.07
N GLU A 90 14.17 23.86 -10.05
CA GLU A 90 15.20 22.96 -10.58
C GLU A 90 16.18 22.48 -9.49
N ASP A 91 16.65 23.39 -8.62
CA ASP A 91 17.60 23.03 -7.58
C ASP A 91 16.98 22.08 -6.53
N GLU A 92 15.72 22.30 -6.12
CA GLU A 92 14.96 21.42 -5.25
C GLU A 92 14.77 20.03 -5.90
N ALA A 93 14.46 20.01 -7.20
CA ALA A 93 14.29 18.78 -7.94
C ALA A 93 15.59 17.96 -8.04
N ARG A 94 16.75 18.64 -8.26
CA ARG A 94 18.08 18.01 -8.25
C ARG A 94 18.42 17.44 -6.88
N GLU A 95 18.22 18.23 -5.81
CA GLU A 95 18.51 17.83 -4.45
C GLU A 95 17.74 16.57 -4.03
N ILE A 96 16.44 16.50 -4.33
CA ILE A 96 15.58 15.37 -3.97
C ILE A 96 15.91 14.14 -4.81
N SER A 97 15.95 14.28 -6.15
CA SER A 97 16.02 13.14 -7.06
C SER A 97 17.44 12.69 -7.41
N SER A 98 18.44 13.56 -7.21
CA SER A 98 19.80 13.39 -7.72
C SER A 98 19.87 13.29 -9.24
N ILE A 99 18.90 13.89 -9.96
CA ILE A 99 18.90 14.01 -11.43
C ILE A 99 19.43 15.40 -11.81
N GLU A 100 20.50 15.46 -12.59
CA GLU A 100 21.13 16.71 -12.98
C GLU A 100 20.43 17.40 -14.15
N ASP A 101 19.94 16.63 -15.14
CA ASP A 101 19.28 17.16 -16.36
C ASP A 101 17.80 17.43 -16.05
N ILE A 102 17.49 18.66 -15.63
CA ILE A 102 16.14 19.14 -15.38
C ILE A 102 15.68 19.95 -16.59
N ARG A 103 14.51 19.63 -17.12
CA ARG A 103 13.88 20.26 -18.29
C ARG A 103 12.45 20.67 -17.99
N TYR A 104 11.83 21.38 -18.92
CA TYR A 104 10.43 21.79 -18.79
C TYR A 104 9.50 20.90 -19.61
N VAL A 105 8.31 20.62 -19.06
CA VAL A 105 7.30 19.70 -19.66
C VAL A 105 6.90 20.09 -21.07
N GLN A 106 7.02 21.38 -21.44
CA GLN A 106 6.72 21.87 -22.77
C GLN A 106 7.64 21.28 -23.86
N SER A 107 8.88 20.91 -23.52
CA SER A 107 9.84 20.32 -24.46
C SER A 107 9.81 18.78 -24.47
N LEU A 108 9.01 18.13 -23.62
CA LEU A 108 9.02 16.68 -23.43
C LEU A 108 8.90 15.89 -24.75
N GLN A 109 7.92 16.22 -25.57
CA GLN A 109 7.68 15.51 -26.83
C GLN A 109 8.80 15.73 -27.82
N ASP A 110 9.26 16.98 -27.99
CA ASP A 110 10.34 17.34 -28.89
C ASP A 110 11.66 16.68 -28.47
N ASP A 111 11.95 16.66 -27.17
CA ASP A 111 13.15 16.01 -26.64
C ASP A 111 13.14 14.50 -26.87
N ILE A 112 12.04 13.81 -26.57
CA ILE A 112 11.90 12.37 -26.82
C ILE A 112 12.03 12.10 -28.34
N PHE A 113 11.35 12.87 -29.17
CA PHE A 113 11.41 12.74 -30.61
C PHE A 113 12.83 12.95 -31.18
N TYR A 114 13.57 13.93 -30.63
CA TYR A 114 14.98 14.15 -30.94
C TYR A 114 15.83 12.91 -30.66
N TYR A 115 15.66 12.26 -29.48
CA TYR A 115 16.41 11.05 -29.16
C TYR A 115 16.08 9.89 -30.10
N ILE A 116 14.82 9.68 -30.41
CA ILE A 116 14.37 8.63 -31.35
C ILE A 116 15.05 8.80 -32.71
N HIS A 117 15.02 10.01 -33.30
CA HIS A 117 15.50 10.25 -34.66
C HIS A 117 17.00 10.46 -34.77
N ARG A 118 17.64 11.06 -33.77
CA ARG A 118 19.08 11.36 -33.84
C ARG A 118 19.93 10.15 -33.42
N LEU A 119 19.51 9.38 -32.47
CA LEU A 119 20.29 8.28 -31.91
C LEU A 119 19.82 6.91 -32.40
N GLY A 120 18.62 6.82 -32.96
CA GLY A 120 18.03 5.60 -33.49
C GLY A 120 18.46 5.20 -34.91
N GLN A 121 19.37 5.93 -35.56
CA GLN A 121 19.69 5.84 -37.01
C GLN A 121 19.86 4.45 -37.63
N ALA A 122 20.16 3.41 -36.81
CA ALA A 122 20.24 2.02 -37.23
C ALA A 122 19.40 1.07 -36.36
N ASN A 123 18.81 1.54 -35.28
CA ASN A 123 18.11 0.72 -34.29
C ASN A 123 16.76 1.35 -33.93
N SER A 124 15.71 0.55 -33.96
CA SER A 124 14.39 0.96 -33.50
C SER A 124 14.37 1.04 -31.97
N PHE A 125 13.89 2.15 -31.41
CA PHE A 125 13.71 2.30 -29.96
C PHE A 125 12.50 1.50 -29.46
N THR A 126 12.61 1.07 -28.21
CA THR A 126 11.49 0.53 -27.43
C THR A 126 11.03 1.55 -26.41
N LEU A 127 9.77 1.99 -26.49
CA LEU A 127 9.14 2.84 -25.51
C LEU A 127 8.68 1.99 -24.31
N CYS A 128 9.15 2.31 -23.12
CA CYS A 128 8.92 1.54 -21.91
C CYS A 128 8.09 2.36 -20.90
N GLY A 129 7.07 1.78 -20.32
CA GLY A 129 6.22 2.43 -19.32
C GLY A 129 5.50 1.42 -18.42
N ASN A 130 5.00 1.89 -17.27
CA ASN A 130 4.06 1.12 -16.47
C ASN A 130 2.67 1.26 -17.09
N LEU A 131 2.23 0.25 -17.84
CA LEU A 131 1.02 0.29 -18.66
C LEU A 131 -0.13 -0.58 -18.11
N ASP A 132 0.08 -1.31 -17.01
CA ASP A 132 -0.93 -2.23 -16.45
C ASP A 132 -2.07 -1.54 -15.70
N LYS A 133 -1.93 -0.26 -15.37
CA LYS A 133 -2.98 0.52 -14.67
C LYS A 133 -3.92 1.24 -15.66
N GLU A 134 -4.27 0.60 -16.77
CA GLU A 134 -5.34 1.12 -17.63
C GLU A 134 -6.72 0.76 -17.05
N GLU A 135 -7.23 1.57 -16.16
CA GLU A 135 -8.67 1.58 -15.92
C GLU A 135 -9.38 2.09 -17.18
N ILE A 136 -10.46 1.43 -17.58
CA ILE A 136 -11.27 1.78 -18.77
C ILE A 136 -11.73 3.26 -18.76
N SER A 137 -11.79 3.87 -17.57
CA SER A 137 -12.24 5.26 -17.36
C SER A 137 -11.14 6.31 -17.38
N GLN A 138 -9.86 5.96 -17.21
CA GLN A 138 -8.75 6.92 -17.21
C GLN A 138 -7.69 6.50 -18.22
N LYS A 139 -7.57 7.26 -19.30
CA LYS A 139 -6.47 7.07 -20.26
C LYS A 139 -5.15 7.31 -19.54
N ASN A 140 -4.31 6.29 -19.48
CA ASN A 140 -2.94 6.42 -19.01
C ASN A 140 -2.21 7.45 -19.91
N VAL A 141 -1.75 8.55 -19.32
CA VAL A 141 -1.09 9.64 -20.04
C VAL A 141 0.14 9.14 -20.80
N VAL A 142 0.89 8.20 -20.22
CA VAL A 142 2.08 7.60 -20.87
C VAL A 142 1.67 6.72 -22.06
N SER A 143 0.60 5.93 -21.93
CA SER A 143 0.04 5.15 -23.04
C SER A 143 -0.41 6.03 -24.20
N GLN A 144 -1.05 7.16 -23.90
CA GLN A 144 -1.46 8.09 -24.93
C GLN A 144 -0.25 8.71 -25.64
N LEU A 145 0.75 9.14 -24.88
CA LEU A 145 2.02 9.67 -25.40
C LEU A 145 2.70 8.64 -26.33
N PHE A 146 2.77 7.38 -25.93
CA PHE A 146 3.35 6.32 -26.74
C PHE A 146 2.54 6.03 -28.00
N THR A 147 1.21 6.09 -27.91
CA THR A 147 0.33 5.95 -29.08
C THR A 147 0.63 7.03 -30.13
N ASP A 148 0.86 8.27 -29.71
CA ASP A 148 1.15 9.36 -30.62
C ASP A 148 2.55 9.22 -31.26
N PHE A 149 3.56 8.77 -30.51
CA PHE A 149 4.88 8.45 -31.07
C PHE A 149 4.82 7.28 -32.06
N VAL A 150 4.12 6.20 -31.75
CA VAL A 150 3.97 5.04 -32.67
C VAL A 150 3.21 5.42 -33.95
N LYS A 151 2.23 6.33 -33.88
CA LYS A 151 1.57 6.87 -35.08
C LYS A 151 2.53 7.67 -35.98
N ALA A 152 3.45 8.43 -35.37
CA ALA A 152 4.45 9.20 -36.08
C ALA A 152 5.57 8.32 -36.65
N ASP A 153 5.98 7.30 -35.91
CA ASP A 153 6.99 6.30 -36.31
C ASP A 153 6.54 4.87 -35.97
N PRO A 154 5.91 4.15 -36.93
CA PRO A 154 5.43 2.78 -36.72
C PRO A 154 6.53 1.73 -36.48
N SER A 155 7.82 2.07 -36.60
CA SER A 155 8.92 1.16 -36.28
C SER A 155 9.17 1.01 -34.77
N LEU A 156 8.65 1.93 -33.95
CA LEU A 156 8.78 1.93 -32.51
C LEU A 156 8.03 0.75 -31.89
N LYS A 157 8.66 0.15 -30.89
CA LYS A 157 8.06 -0.90 -30.07
C LYS A 157 7.59 -0.33 -28.74
N VAL A 158 6.55 -0.92 -28.16
CA VAL A 158 6.07 -0.57 -26.82
C VAL A 158 6.27 -1.78 -25.90
N LYS A 159 6.82 -1.55 -24.74
CA LYS A 159 7.02 -2.56 -23.70
C LYS A 159 6.43 -2.08 -22.38
N ASN A 160 5.54 -2.91 -21.79
CA ASN A 160 5.13 -2.76 -20.42
C ASN A 160 6.24 -3.26 -19.48
N ILE A 161 6.65 -2.41 -18.53
CA ILE A 161 7.72 -2.71 -17.56
C ILE A 161 7.18 -2.92 -16.13
N PHE A 162 5.89 -3.23 -16.01
CA PHE A 162 5.27 -3.51 -14.70
C PHE A 162 6.03 -4.57 -13.91
N LYS A 163 6.46 -5.64 -14.58
CA LYS A 163 7.20 -6.74 -13.92
C LYS A 163 8.54 -6.27 -13.37
N GLU A 164 9.28 -5.45 -14.10
CA GLU A 164 10.56 -4.89 -13.68
C GLU A 164 10.38 -3.98 -12.44
N ILE A 165 9.35 -3.14 -12.46
CA ILE A 165 8.99 -2.27 -11.33
C ILE A 165 8.56 -3.12 -10.13
N PHE A 166 7.73 -4.15 -10.34
CA PHE A 166 7.31 -5.07 -9.28
C PHE A 166 8.52 -5.73 -8.61
N ILE A 167 9.47 -6.26 -9.36
CA ILE A 167 10.67 -6.90 -8.81
C ILE A 167 11.44 -5.94 -7.91
N LEU A 168 11.58 -4.67 -8.32
CA LEU A 168 12.31 -3.67 -7.53
C LEU A 168 11.53 -3.23 -6.29
N ARG A 169 10.22 -2.96 -6.42
CA ARG A 169 9.38 -2.50 -5.30
C ARG A 169 9.03 -3.61 -4.30
N SER A 170 8.99 -4.86 -4.74
CA SER A 170 8.66 -5.98 -3.85
C SER A 170 9.74 -6.23 -2.79
N GLN A 171 11.01 -5.97 -3.11
CA GLN A 171 12.14 -6.15 -2.20
C GLN A 171 12.52 -4.82 -1.55
N LYS A 172 12.00 -4.57 -0.36
CA LYS A 172 12.27 -3.34 0.40
C LYS A 172 13.72 -3.31 0.86
N ASP A 173 14.38 -2.17 0.68
CA ASP A 173 15.68 -1.90 1.27
C ASP A 173 15.55 -1.52 2.75
N GLN A 174 16.69 -1.40 3.46
CA GLN A 174 16.69 -1.11 4.89
C GLN A 174 16.04 0.24 5.21
N GLU A 175 16.22 1.26 4.36
CA GLU A 175 15.63 2.57 4.58
C GLU A 175 14.10 2.52 4.42
N GLU A 176 13.57 1.74 3.46
CA GLU A 176 12.13 1.50 3.29
C GLU A 176 11.53 0.79 4.51
N ILE A 177 12.23 -0.24 5.02
CA ILE A 177 11.80 -0.98 6.21
C ILE A 177 11.72 -0.06 7.42
N GLU A 178 12.71 0.81 7.63
CA GLU A 178 12.69 1.77 8.75
C GLU A 178 11.54 2.79 8.65
N VAL A 179 11.16 3.17 7.44
CA VAL A 179 10.01 4.05 7.21
C VAL A 179 8.69 3.32 7.51
N ILE A 180 8.55 2.06 7.10
CA ILE A 180 7.38 1.21 7.42
C ILE A 180 7.28 1.02 8.94
N ARG A 181 8.39 0.75 9.65
CA ARG A 181 8.38 0.66 11.12
C ARG A 181 7.88 1.92 11.80
N LYS A 182 8.21 3.10 11.25
CA LYS A 182 7.68 4.38 11.77
C LYS A 182 6.17 4.50 11.53
N ALA A 183 5.68 4.08 10.38
CA ALA A 183 4.25 4.04 10.10
C ALA A 183 3.53 3.11 11.10
N ILE A 184 4.06 1.90 11.34
CA ILE A 184 3.55 0.94 12.33
C ILE A 184 3.55 1.53 13.75
N ALA A 185 4.60 2.25 14.15
CA ALA A 185 4.67 2.86 15.47
C ALA A 185 3.59 3.94 15.69
N VAL A 186 3.27 4.72 14.66
CA VAL A 186 2.17 5.70 14.70
C VAL A 186 0.82 4.99 14.78
N THR A 187 0.64 3.93 14.00
CA THR A 187 -0.57 3.10 14.03
C THR A 187 -0.78 2.46 15.39
N LYS A 188 0.27 1.94 16.02
CA LYS A 188 0.24 1.43 17.40
C LYS A 188 -0.32 2.47 18.37
N GLU A 189 0.25 3.68 18.38
CA GLU A 189 -0.18 4.76 19.28
C GLU A 189 -1.67 5.09 19.07
N GLY A 190 -2.13 5.08 17.82
CA GLY A 190 -3.54 5.28 17.48
C GLY A 190 -4.44 4.17 18.04
N ILE A 191 -4.09 2.90 17.83
CA ILE A 191 -4.83 1.74 18.35
C ILE A 191 -4.90 1.79 19.88
N GLU A 192 -3.78 2.03 20.55
CA GLU A 192 -3.72 2.15 22.01
C GLU A 192 -4.61 3.29 22.53
N THR A 193 -4.62 4.44 21.81
CA THR A 193 -5.50 5.57 22.15
C THR A 193 -6.97 5.22 21.97
N MET A 194 -7.33 4.50 20.90
CA MET A 194 -8.71 4.01 20.71
C MET A 194 -9.13 3.03 21.80
N MET A 195 -8.29 2.05 22.14
CA MET A 195 -8.56 1.10 23.22
C MET A 195 -8.75 1.78 24.58
N ALA A 196 -7.88 2.75 24.90
CA ALA A 196 -7.93 3.51 26.16
C ALA A 196 -9.21 4.35 26.33
N ASN A 197 -9.79 4.81 25.22
CA ASN A 197 -11.00 5.64 25.20
C ASN A 197 -12.27 4.86 24.85
N SER A 198 -12.17 3.54 24.61
CA SER A 198 -13.31 2.70 24.29
C SER A 198 -14.24 2.55 25.48
N ARG A 199 -15.54 2.73 25.28
CA ARG A 199 -16.60 2.63 26.27
C ARG A 199 -17.94 2.28 25.63
N GLU A 200 -18.86 1.80 26.43
CA GLU A 200 -20.24 1.57 25.98
C GLU A 200 -20.89 2.85 25.46
N ASN A 201 -21.68 2.72 24.41
CA ASN A 201 -22.38 3.80 23.71
C ASN A 201 -21.46 4.84 23.04
N ILE A 202 -20.18 4.51 22.85
CA ILE A 202 -19.32 5.32 21.98
C ILE A 202 -19.72 5.13 20.51
N TYR A 203 -19.66 6.17 19.72
CA TYR A 203 -19.79 6.05 18.27
C TYR A 203 -18.52 5.51 17.61
N GLU A 204 -18.67 4.76 16.52
CA GLU A 204 -17.56 4.26 15.71
C GLU A 204 -16.67 5.41 15.21
N ASN A 205 -17.29 6.51 14.70
CA ASN A 205 -16.55 7.70 14.26
C ASN A 205 -15.89 8.49 15.42
N GLU A 206 -16.38 8.36 16.63
CA GLU A 206 -15.71 8.94 17.80
C GLU A 206 -14.42 8.18 18.13
N LEU A 207 -14.44 6.84 17.98
CA LEU A 207 -13.23 6.04 18.08
C LEU A 207 -12.25 6.33 16.94
N GLU A 208 -12.72 6.43 15.71
CA GLU A 208 -11.91 6.82 14.54
C GLU A 208 -11.22 8.18 14.77
N ALA A 209 -11.91 9.15 15.36
CA ALA A 209 -11.36 10.48 15.61
C ALA A 209 -10.11 10.48 16.52
N TYR A 210 -9.95 9.48 17.40
CA TYR A 210 -8.71 9.32 18.18
C TYR A 210 -7.53 8.90 17.30
N PHE A 211 -7.77 8.07 16.29
CA PHE A 211 -6.75 7.75 15.30
C PHE A 211 -6.40 8.94 14.41
N ASP A 212 -7.41 9.66 13.92
CA ASP A 212 -7.22 10.89 13.13
C ASP A 212 -6.38 11.92 13.89
N PHE A 213 -6.68 12.12 15.17
CA PHE A 213 -5.91 13.02 16.03
C PHE A 213 -4.44 12.58 16.13
N THR A 214 -4.21 11.28 16.32
CA THR A 214 -2.84 10.72 16.39
C THR A 214 -2.10 10.96 15.08
N LEU A 215 -2.70 10.66 13.92
CA LEU A 215 -2.10 10.91 12.61
C LEU A 215 -1.72 12.40 12.43
N LYS A 216 -2.64 13.30 12.75
CA LYS A 216 -2.39 14.76 12.63
C LYS A 216 -1.24 15.23 13.53
N CYS A 217 -1.17 14.75 14.78
CA CYS A 217 -0.08 15.08 15.70
C CYS A 217 1.28 14.55 15.20
N LYS A 218 1.29 13.45 14.47
CA LYS A 218 2.51 12.83 13.91
C LYS A 218 2.83 13.26 12.48
N GLN A 219 2.04 14.16 11.88
CA GLN A 219 2.20 14.60 10.49
C GLN A 219 2.17 13.42 9.50
N CYS A 220 1.29 12.46 9.78
CA CYS A 220 1.02 11.32 8.92
C CYS A 220 -0.36 11.45 8.27
N ASP A 221 -0.53 10.80 7.13
CA ASP A 221 -1.82 10.61 6.49
C ASP A 221 -2.35 9.20 6.76
N HIS A 222 -3.63 8.96 6.45
CA HIS A 222 -4.18 7.63 6.38
C HIS A 222 -3.54 6.84 5.22
N ALA A 223 -3.14 5.60 5.46
CA ALA A 223 -2.74 4.67 4.40
C ALA A 223 -3.95 4.31 3.52
N PHE A 224 -5.11 4.11 4.16
CA PHE A 224 -6.41 3.82 3.54
C PHE A 224 -7.54 4.33 4.43
N THR A 225 -8.78 4.22 3.97
CA THR A 225 -9.97 4.61 4.76
C THR A 225 -10.11 3.71 5.99
N THR A 226 -10.10 4.29 7.17
CA THR A 226 -10.20 3.56 8.45
C THR A 226 -11.51 2.78 8.53
N ILE A 227 -11.43 1.52 8.93
CA ILE A 227 -12.55 0.69 9.31
C ILE A 227 -12.61 0.69 10.84
N CYS A 228 -13.69 1.19 11.40
CA CYS A 228 -13.98 1.10 12.83
C CYS A 228 -15.39 0.53 12.98
N ALA A 229 -15.49 -0.78 13.14
CA ALA A 229 -16.74 -1.51 13.03
C ALA A 229 -17.10 -2.17 14.35
N THR A 230 -18.34 -2.00 14.81
CA THR A 230 -18.83 -2.58 16.07
C THR A 230 -19.91 -3.66 15.84
N GLY A 231 -19.89 -4.71 16.65
CA GLY A 231 -20.88 -5.77 16.61
C GLY A 231 -21.08 -6.35 15.22
N LYS A 232 -22.31 -6.27 14.67
CA LYS A 232 -22.62 -6.80 13.34
C LYS A 232 -21.88 -6.11 12.21
N ASN A 233 -21.53 -4.82 12.35
CA ASN A 233 -20.78 -4.09 11.30
C ASN A 233 -19.38 -4.69 11.07
N ALA A 234 -18.78 -5.27 12.12
CA ALA A 234 -17.51 -5.98 12.03
C ALA A 234 -17.54 -7.22 11.11
N THR A 235 -18.72 -7.65 10.67
CA THR A 235 -18.86 -8.73 9.68
C THR A 235 -18.90 -8.24 8.22
N ILE A 236 -18.77 -6.93 8.00
CA ILE A 236 -18.65 -6.30 6.67
C ILE A 236 -17.19 -5.96 6.44
N LEU A 237 -16.57 -6.62 5.46
CA LEU A 237 -15.11 -6.59 5.26
C LEU A 237 -14.53 -5.16 5.11
N HIS A 238 -15.12 -4.34 4.24
CA HIS A 238 -14.71 -2.95 4.01
C HIS A 238 -15.78 -1.97 4.51
N TYR A 239 -16.17 -2.11 5.77
CA TYR A 239 -17.11 -1.19 6.41
C TYR A 239 -16.44 0.18 6.64
N SER A 240 -16.97 1.23 6.04
CA SER A 240 -16.38 2.58 6.07
C SER A 240 -17.32 3.68 6.55
N GLN A 241 -18.55 3.33 6.94
CA GLN A 241 -19.51 4.34 7.39
C GLN A 241 -19.22 4.85 8.80
N ASN A 242 -18.67 3.99 9.67
CA ASN A 242 -18.25 4.30 11.04
C ASN A 242 -19.29 5.15 11.81
N ASN A 243 -20.57 4.80 11.73
CA ASN A 243 -21.65 5.67 12.18
C ASN A 243 -22.64 5.03 13.16
N GLN A 244 -22.30 3.91 13.75
CA GLN A 244 -23.14 3.19 14.72
C GLN A 244 -22.60 3.31 16.15
N TYR A 245 -23.44 3.03 17.12
CA TYR A 245 -23.07 2.94 18.53
C TYR A 245 -22.56 1.56 18.88
N ALA A 246 -21.47 1.49 19.62
CA ALA A 246 -21.00 0.28 20.27
C ALA A 246 -21.90 -0.09 21.46
N LYS A 247 -22.49 -1.29 21.48
CA LYS A 247 -23.25 -1.83 22.60
C LYS A 247 -22.34 -2.47 23.64
N SER A 248 -22.85 -2.67 24.85
CA SER A 248 -22.07 -3.15 26.01
C SER A 248 -21.16 -4.34 25.76
N ASN A 249 -21.58 -5.32 24.98
CA ASN A 249 -20.81 -6.54 24.72
C ASN A 249 -20.34 -6.65 23.27
N ASP A 250 -20.36 -5.56 22.51
CA ASP A 250 -19.84 -5.58 21.16
C ASP A 250 -18.31 -5.67 21.16
N LEU A 251 -17.78 -6.32 20.13
CA LEU A 251 -16.39 -6.15 19.72
C LEU A 251 -16.27 -4.92 18.84
N VAL A 252 -15.14 -4.26 18.95
CA VAL A 252 -14.68 -3.22 18.01
C VAL A 252 -13.60 -3.84 17.15
N LEU A 253 -13.83 -3.94 15.86
CA LEU A 253 -12.82 -4.29 14.87
C LEU A 253 -12.32 -2.98 14.26
N CYS A 254 -11.06 -2.65 14.49
CA CYS A 254 -10.37 -1.52 13.90
C CYS A 254 -9.32 -2.01 12.91
N ASP A 255 -9.51 -1.64 11.65
CA ASP A 255 -8.57 -1.88 10.57
C ASP A 255 -8.11 -0.53 10.03
N LEU A 256 -6.84 -0.23 10.21
CA LEU A 256 -6.30 1.11 10.03
C LEU A 256 -4.78 1.10 9.85
N GLY A 257 -4.29 2.11 9.16
CA GLY A 257 -2.87 2.26 8.91
C GLY A 257 -2.46 3.71 8.72
N ALA A 258 -1.29 4.06 9.28
CA ALA A 258 -0.62 5.31 8.99
C ALA A 258 0.19 5.22 7.69
N ALA A 259 0.23 6.31 6.93
CA ALA A 259 1.19 6.51 5.86
C ALA A 259 2.27 7.49 6.32
N TYR A 260 3.49 7.01 6.48
CA TYR A 260 4.66 7.84 6.81
C TYR A 260 5.60 7.90 5.60
N GLN A 261 5.86 9.10 5.08
CA GLN A 261 6.62 9.28 3.84
C GLN A 261 6.12 8.37 2.69
N LEU A 262 4.81 8.28 2.55
CA LEU A 262 4.06 7.47 1.58
C LEU A 262 4.15 5.95 1.76
N TYR A 263 4.91 5.42 2.71
CA TYR A 263 4.89 4.00 3.06
C TYR A 263 3.79 3.70 4.06
N SER A 264 3.01 2.69 3.77
CA SER A 264 1.85 2.27 4.55
C SER A 264 2.23 1.26 5.64
N SER A 265 1.52 1.30 6.76
CA SER A 265 1.28 0.16 7.63
C SER A 265 -0.16 -0.31 7.43
N ASP A 266 -0.43 -1.56 7.81
CA ASP A 266 -1.74 -2.18 7.71
C ASP A 266 -1.98 -3.11 8.90
N ILE A 267 -2.81 -2.65 9.84
CA ILE A 267 -2.98 -3.34 11.12
C ILE A 267 -4.46 -3.43 11.48
N THR A 268 -4.94 -4.63 11.69
CA THR A 268 -6.25 -4.84 12.31
C THR A 268 -6.09 -5.34 13.75
N ARG A 269 -6.85 -4.74 14.66
CA ARG A 269 -7.06 -5.24 16.02
C ARG A 269 -8.55 -5.31 16.32
N THR A 270 -8.92 -6.38 17.00
CA THR A 270 -10.28 -6.56 17.52
C THR A 270 -10.25 -6.60 19.04
N PHE A 271 -11.03 -5.76 19.71
CA PHE A 271 -11.08 -5.65 21.15
C PHE A 271 -12.51 -5.44 21.66
N PRO A 272 -12.84 -5.84 22.91
CA PRO A 272 -14.17 -5.64 23.48
C PRO A 272 -14.39 -4.19 23.89
N VAL A 273 -15.53 -3.60 23.52
CA VAL A 273 -15.86 -2.20 23.85
C VAL A 273 -15.79 -1.90 25.35
N ASN A 274 -16.17 -2.88 26.17
CA ASN A 274 -16.19 -2.76 27.63
C ASN A 274 -14.91 -3.30 28.33
N GLY A 275 -13.86 -3.68 27.55
CA GLY A 275 -12.58 -4.19 28.05
C GLY A 275 -12.58 -5.62 28.53
N ARG A 276 -13.64 -6.39 28.26
CA ARG A 276 -13.73 -7.82 28.58
C ARG A 276 -14.41 -8.61 27.48
N PHE A 277 -13.74 -9.64 26.98
CA PHE A 277 -14.33 -10.58 26.04
C PHE A 277 -15.33 -11.50 26.73
N THR A 278 -16.42 -11.81 26.06
CA THR A 278 -17.28 -12.94 26.47
C THR A 278 -16.61 -14.26 26.14
N GLU A 279 -17.02 -15.36 26.75
CA GLU A 279 -16.45 -16.71 26.50
C GLU A 279 -16.58 -17.10 25.00
N ARG A 280 -17.68 -16.73 24.33
CA ARG A 280 -17.87 -17.01 22.91
C ARG A 280 -16.92 -16.19 22.05
N GLN A 281 -16.72 -14.93 22.40
CA GLN A 281 -15.76 -14.07 21.70
C GLN A 281 -14.32 -14.59 21.88
N LYS A 282 -13.94 -15.00 23.10
CA LYS A 282 -12.64 -15.63 23.37
C LYS A 282 -12.41 -16.88 22.53
N GLN A 283 -13.43 -17.74 22.41
CA GLN A 283 -13.36 -18.95 21.58
C GLN A 283 -13.06 -18.64 20.11
N ILE A 284 -13.76 -17.68 19.52
CA ILE A 284 -13.54 -17.30 18.10
C ILE A 284 -12.23 -16.55 17.95
N TYR A 285 -11.92 -15.64 18.87
CA TYR A 285 -10.68 -14.87 18.88
C TYR A 285 -9.44 -15.77 18.93
N ASP A 286 -9.44 -16.79 19.79
CA ASP A 286 -8.35 -17.76 19.90
C ASP A 286 -8.09 -18.50 18.58
N ILE A 287 -9.15 -18.87 17.84
CA ILE A 287 -9.02 -19.52 16.54
C ILE A 287 -8.34 -18.57 15.55
N VAL A 288 -8.75 -17.29 15.48
CA VAL A 288 -8.15 -16.29 14.60
C VAL A 288 -6.70 -16.02 14.99
N LEU A 289 -6.42 -15.89 16.29
CA LEU A 289 -5.07 -15.66 16.79
C LEU A 289 -4.12 -16.82 16.46
N ARG A 290 -4.59 -18.06 16.57
CA ARG A 290 -3.80 -19.24 16.16
C ARG A 290 -3.58 -19.31 14.66
N ALA A 291 -4.54 -18.87 13.84
CA ALA A 291 -4.37 -18.75 12.41
C ALA A 291 -3.31 -17.66 12.06
N ASN A 292 -3.32 -16.52 12.74
CA ASN A 292 -2.30 -15.47 12.59
C ASN A 292 -0.89 -16.02 12.94
N LYS A 293 -0.77 -16.72 14.07
CA LYS A 293 0.48 -17.38 14.49
C LYS A 293 0.94 -18.46 13.50
N LEU A 294 0.02 -19.21 12.89
CA LEU A 294 0.33 -20.21 11.85
C LEU A 294 0.96 -19.57 10.63
N VAL A 295 0.38 -18.50 10.09
CA VAL A 295 0.93 -17.80 8.92
C VAL A 295 2.32 -17.25 9.22
N ARG A 296 2.52 -16.61 10.37
CA ARG A 296 3.83 -16.14 10.83
C ARG A 296 4.88 -17.24 10.86
N GLN A 297 4.52 -18.44 11.35
CA GLN A 297 5.43 -19.58 11.41
C GLN A 297 5.77 -20.14 10.03
N MET A 298 4.87 -20.01 9.06
CA MET A 298 5.03 -20.54 7.71
C MET A 298 5.72 -19.57 6.76
N ALA A 299 5.49 -18.26 6.90
CA ALA A 299 5.93 -17.23 5.97
C ALA A 299 7.47 -17.23 5.82
N LYS A 300 7.94 -17.51 4.59
CA LYS A 300 9.36 -17.58 4.25
C LYS A 300 9.57 -17.46 2.74
N PRO A 301 10.81 -17.23 2.27
CA PRO A 301 11.10 -17.24 0.84
C PRO A 301 10.66 -18.51 0.14
N GLY A 302 10.20 -18.38 -1.10
CA GLY A 302 9.76 -19.48 -1.96
C GLY A 302 8.27 -19.85 -1.83
N LEU A 303 7.57 -19.43 -0.78
CA LEU A 303 6.13 -19.58 -0.68
C LEU A 303 5.39 -18.49 -1.45
N THR A 304 4.16 -18.79 -1.86
CA THR A 304 3.26 -17.81 -2.46
C THR A 304 2.17 -17.40 -1.46
N LEU A 305 1.55 -16.23 -1.65
CA LEU A 305 0.42 -15.79 -0.84
C LEU A 305 -0.74 -16.80 -0.87
N ALA A 306 -0.98 -17.43 -2.02
CA ALA A 306 -1.99 -18.47 -2.16
C ALA A 306 -1.72 -19.70 -1.28
N GLN A 307 -0.47 -20.10 -1.10
CA GLN A 307 -0.12 -21.22 -0.23
C GLN A 307 -0.36 -20.88 1.25
N LEU A 308 -0.07 -19.64 1.67
CA LEU A 308 -0.38 -19.18 3.02
C LEU A 308 -1.91 -19.17 3.26
N ASN A 309 -2.67 -18.66 2.30
CA ASN A 309 -4.14 -18.65 2.39
C ASN A 309 -4.75 -20.07 2.46
N ASN A 310 -4.24 -21.00 1.65
CA ASN A 310 -4.73 -22.39 1.69
C ASN A 310 -4.47 -23.05 3.04
N ALA A 311 -3.32 -22.78 3.67
CA ALA A 311 -3.02 -23.29 5.01
C ALA A 311 -4.01 -22.76 6.07
N VAL A 312 -4.42 -21.50 5.98
CA VAL A 312 -5.46 -20.94 6.87
C VAL A 312 -6.82 -21.57 6.62
N ILE A 313 -7.20 -21.79 5.35
CA ILE A 313 -8.46 -22.49 5.02
C ILE A 313 -8.46 -23.92 5.62
N ASP A 314 -7.37 -24.67 5.46
CA ASP A 314 -7.24 -26.03 6.01
C ASP A 314 -7.27 -26.03 7.54
N PHE A 315 -6.67 -25.02 8.18
CA PHE A 315 -6.73 -24.82 9.61
C PHE A 315 -8.17 -24.51 10.05
N TYR A 316 -8.84 -23.57 9.43
CA TYR A 316 -10.23 -23.22 9.75
C TYR A 316 -11.19 -24.38 9.51
N GLN A 317 -10.97 -25.20 8.48
CA GLN A 317 -11.79 -26.41 8.24
C GLN A 317 -11.81 -27.32 9.47
N LYS A 318 -10.68 -27.48 10.15
CA LYS A 318 -10.57 -28.32 11.36
C LYS A 318 -11.20 -27.65 12.59
N GLU A 319 -10.83 -26.39 12.83
CA GLU A 319 -11.26 -25.66 14.03
C GLU A 319 -12.76 -25.37 14.03
N LEU A 320 -13.31 -24.92 12.91
CA LEU A 320 -14.74 -24.61 12.81
C LEU A 320 -15.60 -25.89 12.84
N SER A 321 -15.10 -27.00 12.29
CA SER A 321 -15.77 -28.31 12.46
C SER A 321 -15.79 -28.74 13.92
N ALA A 322 -14.68 -28.54 14.63
CA ALA A 322 -14.59 -28.97 16.08
C ALA A 322 -15.56 -28.21 16.98
N ILE A 323 -15.91 -26.96 16.64
CA ILE A 323 -16.88 -26.15 17.40
C ILE A 323 -18.29 -26.17 16.80
N GLY A 324 -18.55 -27.04 15.80
CA GLY A 324 -19.88 -27.26 15.21
C GLY A 324 -20.40 -26.14 14.33
N LEU A 325 -19.53 -25.30 13.78
CA LEU A 325 -19.92 -24.24 12.84
C LEU A 325 -20.04 -24.74 11.41
N LEU A 326 -19.35 -25.83 11.04
CA LEU A 326 -19.44 -26.42 9.70
C LEU A 326 -20.37 -27.64 9.72
N ASP A 327 -21.18 -27.74 8.68
CA ASP A 327 -22.12 -28.85 8.46
C ASP A 327 -22.21 -29.22 6.97
N ASN A 328 -23.26 -29.92 6.54
CA ASN A 328 -23.47 -30.28 5.14
C ASN A 328 -23.85 -29.07 4.24
N VAL A 329 -24.15 -27.91 4.81
CA VAL A 329 -24.60 -26.69 4.12
C VAL A 329 -23.54 -25.59 4.20
N LYS A 330 -22.93 -25.43 5.39
CA LYS A 330 -21.96 -24.37 5.66
C LYS A 330 -20.52 -24.85 5.55
N SER A 331 -19.72 -24.08 4.87
CA SER A 331 -18.29 -24.28 4.62
C SER A 331 -17.45 -23.19 5.27
N VAL A 332 -16.14 -23.29 5.25
CA VAL A 332 -15.21 -22.25 5.71
C VAL A 332 -15.50 -20.92 4.99
N ARG A 333 -15.90 -20.95 3.72
CA ARG A 333 -16.18 -19.75 2.92
C ARG A 333 -17.39 -18.93 3.41
N ASP A 334 -18.24 -19.51 4.23
CA ASP A 334 -19.37 -18.80 4.86
C ASP A 334 -18.90 -17.93 6.05
N TYR A 335 -17.67 -18.14 6.53
CA TYR A 335 -17.09 -17.44 7.68
C TYR A 335 -15.77 -16.71 7.35
N TYR A 336 -15.13 -17.07 6.22
CA TYR A 336 -13.86 -16.51 5.77
C TYR A 336 -13.79 -16.49 4.24
N TRP A 337 -13.84 -15.31 3.61
CA TRP A 337 -13.99 -15.15 2.16
C TRP A 337 -12.96 -14.23 1.49
N HIS A 338 -11.95 -13.75 2.22
CA HIS A 338 -10.85 -12.95 1.67
C HIS A 338 -9.52 -13.73 1.63
N GLY A 339 -8.47 -13.10 1.14
CA GLY A 339 -7.11 -13.61 1.22
C GLY A 339 -6.52 -13.36 2.61
N VAL A 340 -5.53 -14.17 3.01
CA VAL A 340 -4.86 -13.98 4.31
C VAL A 340 -3.74 -12.96 4.26
N SER A 341 -3.39 -12.47 3.05
CA SER A 341 -2.20 -11.63 2.89
C SER A 341 -2.16 -10.96 1.52
N HIS A 342 -1.64 -9.75 1.49
CA HIS A 342 -1.24 -9.03 0.29
C HIS A 342 0.14 -8.39 0.48
N MET A 343 0.72 -7.84 -0.60
CA MET A 343 1.96 -7.08 -0.54
C MET A 343 1.68 -5.70 0.08
N LEU A 344 2.61 -5.19 0.87
CA LEU A 344 2.55 -3.88 1.52
C LEU A 344 3.79 -3.05 1.18
N GLY A 345 3.63 -1.74 1.07
CA GLY A 345 4.74 -0.82 0.79
C GLY A 345 4.30 0.61 0.58
N LEU A 346 4.60 1.18 -0.59
CA LEU A 346 4.14 2.50 -0.99
C LEU A 346 2.63 2.58 -1.22
N GLU A 347 2.00 1.45 -1.39
CA GLU A 347 0.54 1.29 -1.43
C GLU A 347 0.17 0.25 -0.36
N THR A 348 -1.00 0.40 0.25
CA THR A 348 -1.52 -0.60 1.19
C THR A 348 -1.66 -1.95 0.49
N HIS A 349 -2.37 -2.01 -0.63
CA HIS A 349 -2.32 -3.12 -1.57
C HIS A 349 -1.21 -2.85 -2.59
N ASP A 350 0.06 -3.10 -2.21
CA ASP A 350 1.20 -2.81 -3.06
C ASP A 350 1.22 -3.72 -4.30
N ILE A 351 1.95 -3.29 -5.33
CA ILE A 351 2.01 -4.03 -6.61
C ILE A 351 2.39 -5.49 -6.38
N SER A 352 1.69 -6.39 -7.07
CA SER A 352 1.89 -7.83 -6.94
C SER A 352 1.70 -8.55 -8.27
N ILE A 353 2.32 -9.73 -8.39
CA ILE A 353 2.11 -10.66 -9.49
C ILE A 353 1.58 -11.96 -8.91
N SER A 354 0.40 -12.38 -9.35
CA SER A 354 -0.22 -13.61 -8.85
C SER A 354 0.69 -14.82 -9.03
N GLY A 355 0.84 -15.61 -7.96
CA GLY A 355 1.69 -16.80 -7.96
C GLY A 355 3.20 -16.52 -7.91
N TYR A 356 3.62 -15.27 -7.82
CA TYR A 356 5.04 -14.96 -7.64
C TYR A 356 5.50 -15.35 -6.24
N PRO A 357 6.62 -16.09 -6.11
CA PRO A 357 7.10 -16.52 -4.80
C PRO A 357 7.64 -15.34 -3.99
N LEU A 358 7.40 -15.36 -2.69
CA LEU A 358 7.98 -14.41 -1.75
C LEU A 358 9.52 -14.52 -1.78
N THR A 359 10.17 -13.38 -1.66
CA THR A 359 11.62 -13.26 -1.59
C THR A 359 12.01 -12.43 -0.37
N LYS A 360 13.24 -12.53 0.07
CA LYS A 360 13.80 -11.66 1.12
C LYS A 360 13.53 -10.19 0.79
N GLY A 361 13.10 -9.42 1.79
CA GLY A 361 12.76 -8.00 1.65
C GLY A 361 11.31 -7.73 1.26
N CYS A 362 10.51 -8.76 0.90
CA CYS A 362 9.07 -8.59 0.77
C CYS A 362 8.46 -8.22 2.12
N VAL A 363 7.55 -7.22 2.12
CA VAL A 363 6.66 -6.95 3.25
C VAL A 363 5.26 -7.32 2.83
N ILE A 364 4.59 -8.11 3.68
CA ILE A 364 3.24 -8.63 3.44
C ILE A 364 2.38 -8.45 4.68
N THR A 365 1.07 -8.38 4.51
CA THR A 365 0.12 -8.49 5.62
C THR A 365 -0.06 -9.93 6.07
N ASN A 366 -0.58 -10.12 7.27
CA ASN A 366 -1.01 -11.40 7.82
C ASN A 366 -2.33 -11.18 8.58
N GLU A 367 -3.46 -11.34 7.88
CA GLU A 367 -4.77 -10.83 8.26
C GLU A 367 -5.89 -11.89 8.34
N PRO A 368 -5.69 -13.04 8.98
CA PRO A 368 -6.78 -13.99 9.13
C PRO A 368 -7.95 -13.39 9.91
N GLY A 369 -9.18 -13.73 9.50
CA GLY A 369 -10.40 -13.27 10.16
C GLY A 369 -11.48 -14.33 10.18
N LEU A 370 -12.49 -14.16 11.04
CA LEU A 370 -13.73 -14.93 11.08
C LEU A 370 -14.91 -14.01 11.32
N TYR A 371 -15.97 -14.20 10.53
CA TYR A 371 -17.13 -13.31 10.51
C TYR A 371 -18.42 -14.10 10.69
N LEU A 372 -19.01 -14.02 11.88
CA LEU A 372 -20.22 -14.73 12.29
C LEU A 372 -21.38 -13.73 12.34
N GLU A 373 -21.98 -13.46 11.19
CA GLU A 373 -23.00 -12.40 11.04
C GLU A 373 -24.19 -12.60 11.98
N GLN A 374 -24.64 -13.84 12.18
CA GLN A 374 -25.80 -14.14 13.03
C GLN A 374 -25.51 -13.89 14.51
N GLU A 375 -24.25 -13.96 14.93
CA GLU A 375 -23.81 -13.70 16.30
C GLU A 375 -23.33 -12.25 16.48
N GLY A 376 -23.20 -11.47 15.40
CA GLY A 376 -22.62 -10.12 15.43
C GLY A 376 -21.15 -10.13 15.85
N ILE A 377 -20.42 -11.19 15.51
CA ILE A 377 -19.00 -11.37 15.84
C ILE A 377 -18.19 -11.29 14.54
N GLY A 378 -17.41 -10.23 14.36
CA GLY A 378 -16.36 -10.12 13.35
C GLY A 378 -15.03 -9.94 14.06
N ILE A 379 -14.06 -10.78 13.75
CA ILE A 379 -12.72 -10.74 14.32
C ILE A 379 -11.71 -10.87 13.20
N ARG A 380 -10.80 -9.91 13.10
CA ARG A 380 -9.57 -9.96 12.29
C ARG A 380 -8.41 -9.56 13.18
N ILE A 381 -7.28 -10.24 13.01
CA ILE A 381 -6.00 -9.91 13.65
C ILE A 381 -4.98 -9.82 12.53
N GLU A 382 -4.44 -8.63 12.33
CA GLU A 382 -3.55 -8.34 11.22
C GLU A 382 -2.24 -7.75 11.69
N ASP A 383 -1.17 -8.23 11.09
CA ASP A 383 0.20 -7.81 11.34
C ASP A 383 0.96 -7.64 10.02
N ASP A 384 1.98 -6.78 10.02
CA ASP A 384 2.92 -6.60 8.93
C ASP A 384 4.12 -7.52 9.12
N LEU A 385 4.42 -8.36 8.11
CA LEU A 385 5.52 -9.31 8.12
C LEU A 385 6.60 -8.95 7.09
N LEU A 386 7.85 -8.84 7.51
CA LEU A 386 9.03 -8.76 6.65
C LEU A 386 9.60 -10.14 6.38
N ILE A 387 9.70 -10.54 5.13
CA ILE A 387 10.33 -11.82 4.73
C ILE A 387 11.85 -11.70 4.84
N THR A 388 12.46 -12.58 5.63
CA THR A 388 13.90 -12.68 5.91
C THR A 388 14.58 -13.73 5.02
N ASP A 389 15.79 -14.16 5.36
CA ASP A 389 16.52 -15.17 4.58
C ASP A 389 15.88 -16.57 4.67
N ASP A 390 15.27 -16.92 5.82
CA ASP A 390 14.77 -18.27 6.12
C ASP A 390 13.38 -18.31 6.78
N GLY A 391 12.77 -17.14 7.02
CA GLY A 391 11.48 -16.99 7.69
C GLY A 391 10.89 -15.61 7.48
N CYS A 392 10.30 -15.07 8.55
CA CYS A 392 9.83 -13.69 8.59
C CYS A 392 10.02 -13.04 9.96
N GLU A 393 10.11 -11.72 9.95
CA GLU A 393 10.04 -10.86 11.13
C GLU A 393 8.66 -10.19 11.18
N GLU A 394 7.99 -10.21 12.33
CA GLU A 394 6.76 -9.48 12.56
C GLU A 394 7.10 -8.05 12.96
N LEU A 395 6.88 -7.09 12.04
CA LEU A 395 7.22 -5.68 12.23
C LEU A 395 6.32 -5.00 13.28
N SER A 396 5.11 -5.53 13.47
CA SER A 396 4.07 -5.05 14.38
C SER A 396 4.01 -5.81 15.71
N SER A 397 5.05 -6.58 16.06
CA SER A 397 5.10 -7.42 17.27
C SER A 397 4.85 -6.69 18.59
N ASP A 398 5.07 -5.37 18.61
CA ASP A 398 4.84 -4.51 19.77
C ASP A 398 3.37 -4.11 19.99
N ILE A 399 2.49 -4.43 19.03
CA ILE A 399 1.05 -4.11 19.11
C ILE A 399 0.33 -5.30 19.74
N ILE A 400 -0.21 -5.08 20.95
CA ILE A 400 -0.88 -6.15 21.72
C ILE A 400 -1.98 -6.84 20.93
N LYS A 401 -2.05 -8.19 21.05
CA LYS A 401 -3.06 -9.03 20.39
C LYS A 401 -3.45 -10.26 21.22
N GLU A 402 -2.77 -10.55 22.32
CA GLU A 402 -3.19 -11.61 23.24
C GLU A 402 -4.40 -11.12 24.05
N ILE A 403 -5.35 -12.03 24.32
CA ILE A 403 -6.60 -11.70 25.02
C ILE A 403 -6.32 -11.05 26.38
N ASP A 404 -5.43 -11.65 27.16
CA ASP A 404 -5.12 -11.18 28.50
C ASP A 404 -4.45 -9.81 28.49
N ASP A 405 -3.56 -9.55 27.52
CA ASP A 405 -2.87 -8.27 27.37
C ASP A 405 -3.87 -7.14 27.00
N ILE A 406 -4.82 -7.44 26.11
CA ILE A 406 -5.87 -6.48 25.72
C ILE A 406 -6.77 -6.17 26.92
N GLU A 407 -7.26 -7.19 27.64
CA GLU A 407 -8.09 -6.99 28.82
C GLU A 407 -7.33 -6.23 29.91
N GLU A 408 -6.05 -6.54 30.16
CA GLU A 408 -5.21 -5.82 31.13
C GLU A 408 -5.01 -4.37 30.72
N PHE A 409 -4.62 -4.13 29.46
CA PHE A 409 -4.41 -2.77 28.94
C PHE A 409 -5.66 -1.91 29.12
N MET A 410 -6.80 -2.38 28.62
CA MET A 410 -8.05 -1.62 28.67
C MET A 410 -8.55 -1.36 30.11
N ASN A 411 -8.30 -2.29 31.03
CA ASN A 411 -8.70 -2.12 32.42
C ASN A 411 -7.88 -1.07 33.18
N ARG A 412 -6.71 -0.64 32.68
CA ARG A 412 -5.93 0.47 33.29
C ARG A 412 -6.59 1.83 33.10
N TYR A 413 -7.49 1.97 32.11
CA TYR A 413 -8.15 3.23 31.74
C TYR A 413 -9.65 3.26 32.13
N LYS A 414 -10.13 2.25 32.85
CA LYS A 414 -11.48 2.16 33.42
C LYS A 414 -11.44 2.36 34.90
#